data_1ba213dfdd2439dcf45a3a3e1dec4a86
#
_entry.id   1ba213dfdd2439dcf45a3a3e1dec4a86
#
_cell.length_a   1.000
_cell.length_b   1.000
_cell.length_c   1.000
_cell.angle_alpha   90.00
_cell.angle_beta   90.00
_cell.angle_gamma   90.00
#
_symmetry.space_group_name_H-M   'P 1'
#
loop_
_entity.id
_entity.type
_entity.pdbx_description
1 polymer ?
#
loop_
_entity_poly.entity_id
_entity_poly.type
_entity_poly.pdbx_seq_one_letter_code
_entity_poly.pdbx_strand_id
1 'polypeptide(L)'
;MKTILVEISYGELLDKISILEIKKERINNSEKLKFINDDLNLLKIQMHKVTKSKNFKGDEKLKKLFLSLKEINAKLWVVEDDKRICEKNSDFGEKFIKLSRNVHFLNDERSKIKLEINNLTDSKIKEVKQYTSY
;
A
#
# COMPACT_ATOMS: atom_id res chain seq x y z
N MET A 1 20.78 18.34 4.02
CA MET A 1 19.49 18.13 3.34
C MET A 1 18.68 17.14 4.17
N LYS A 2 17.50 17.52 4.58
CA LYS A 2 16.66 16.69 5.47
C LYS A 2 15.61 15.87 4.71
N THR A 3 15.21 16.30 3.53
CA THR A 3 14.22 15.65 2.67
C THR A 3 14.58 15.79 1.21
N ILE A 4 14.10 14.86 0.40
CA ILE A 4 14.12 14.96 -1.06
C ILE A 4 12.69 14.84 -1.58
N LEU A 5 12.42 15.47 -2.71
CA LEU A 5 11.12 15.39 -3.37
C LEU A 5 11.24 14.58 -4.64
N VAL A 6 10.32 13.64 -4.82
CA VAL A 6 10.20 12.83 -6.02
C VAL A 6 8.75 12.80 -6.49
N GLU A 7 8.55 12.76 -7.79
CA GLU A 7 7.22 12.55 -8.36
C GLU A 7 6.85 11.08 -8.28
N ILE A 8 5.66 10.80 -7.78
CA ILE A 8 5.10 9.44 -7.69
C ILE A 8 3.70 9.39 -8.31
N SER A 9 3.24 8.19 -8.65
CA SER A 9 1.86 7.99 -9.10
C SER A 9 0.86 8.16 -7.95
N TYR A 10 -0.40 8.45 -8.27
CA TYR A 10 -1.47 8.49 -7.27
C TYR A 10 -1.70 7.14 -6.61
N GLY A 11 -1.58 6.05 -7.37
CA GLY A 11 -1.64 4.70 -6.81
C GLY A 11 -0.56 4.45 -5.76
N GLU A 12 0.66 4.91 -6.01
CA GLU A 12 1.76 4.82 -5.05
C GLU A 12 1.50 5.67 -3.80
N LEU A 13 0.97 6.89 -3.97
CA LEU A 13 0.61 7.75 -2.85
C LEU A 13 -0.43 7.10 -1.93
N LEU A 14 -1.51 6.57 -2.48
CA LEU A 14 -2.56 5.92 -1.70
C LEU A 14 -2.08 4.62 -1.07
N ASP A 15 -1.22 3.89 -1.74
CA ASP A 15 -0.59 2.69 -1.21
C ASP A 15 0.23 3.01 0.05
N LYS A 16 1.08 4.01 0.00
CA LYS A 16 1.85 4.49 1.15
C LYS A 16 0.96 4.94 2.32
N ILE A 17 -0.11 5.68 2.03
CA ILE A 17 -1.07 6.13 3.05
C ILE A 17 -1.72 4.91 3.71
N SER A 18 -2.19 3.94 2.95
CA SER A 18 -2.83 2.73 3.49
C SER A 18 -1.89 1.94 4.40
N ILE A 19 -0.64 1.79 4.02
CA ILE A 19 0.38 1.11 4.82
C ILE A 19 0.67 1.86 6.12
N LEU A 20 0.78 3.18 6.07
CA LEU A 20 1.00 4.00 7.27
C LEU A 20 -0.20 3.94 8.22
N GLU A 21 -1.43 3.90 7.70
CA GLU A 21 -2.62 3.70 8.53
C GLU A 21 -2.60 2.35 9.25
N ILE A 22 -2.22 1.27 8.54
CA ILE A 22 -2.06 -0.05 9.14
C ILE A 22 -0.99 -0.05 10.23
N LYS A 23 0.16 0.58 9.97
CA LYS A 23 1.23 0.73 10.95
C LYS A 23 0.74 1.48 12.19
N LYS A 24 -0.02 2.56 12.01
CA LYS A 24 -0.62 3.32 13.12
C LYS A 24 -1.56 2.48 13.97
N GLU A 25 -2.32 1.59 13.36
CA GLU A 25 -3.25 0.69 14.06
C GLU A 25 -2.55 -0.43 14.83
N ARG A 26 -1.38 -0.87 14.36
CA ARG A 26 -0.69 -2.08 14.85
C ARG A 26 0.56 -1.82 15.70
N ILE A 27 1.16 -0.67 15.61
CA ILE A 27 2.40 -0.34 16.33
C ILE A 27 2.06 0.45 17.58
N ASN A 28 2.60 0.01 18.72
CA ASN A 28 2.34 0.62 20.03
C ASN A 28 3.50 1.50 20.56
N ASN A 29 4.66 1.46 19.90
CA ASN A 29 5.82 2.26 20.32
C ASN A 29 5.57 3.75 20.01
N SER A 30 5.62 4.60 21.06
CA SER A 30 5.27 6.02 20.95
C SER A 30 6.23 6.81 20.04
N GLU A 31 7.51 6.50 20.05
CA GLU A 31 8.50 7.15 19.19
C GLU A 31 8.27 6.80 17.72
N LYS A 32 8.03 5.53 17.41
CA LYS A 32 7.67 5.08 16.05
C LYS A 32 6.36 5.70 15.59
N LEU A 33 5.35 5.77 16.45
CA LEU A 33 4.06 6.36 16.15
C LEU A 33 4.18 7.84 15.78
N LYS A 34 5.08 8.58 16.41
CA LYS A 34 5.35 9.98 16.05
C LYS A 34 5.80 10.11 14.60
N PHE A 35 6.78 9.31 14.17
CA PHE A 35 7.25 9.29 12.78
C PHE A 35 6.15 8.88 11.81
N ILE A 36 5.36 7.85 12.15
CA ILE A 36 4.25 7.39 11.33
C ILE A 36 3.19 8.49 11.16
N ASN A 37 2.82 9.17 12.23
CA ASN A 37 1.84 10.25 12.16
C ASN A 37 2.34 11.46 11.36
N ASP A 38 3.60 11.83 11.50
CA ASP A 38 4.22 12.91 10.74
C ASP A 38 4.20 12.63 9.24
N ASP A 39 4.63 11.42 8.84
CA ASP A 39 4.59 10.97 7.45
C ASP A 39 3.16 10.92 6.90
N LEU A 40 2.25 10.32 7.66
CA LEU A 40 0.85 10.18 7.28
C LEU A 40 0.20 11.54 7.03
N ASN A 41 0.45 12.52 7.89
CA ASN A 41 -0.08 13.87 7.75
C ASN A 41 0.43 14.54 6.47
N LEU A 42 1.73 14.44 6.18
CA LEU A 42 2.32 15.00 4.96
C LEU A 42 1.69 14.38 3.70
N LEU A 43 1.52 13.06 3.67
CA LEU A 43 0.94 12.37 2.51
C LEU A 43 -0.57 12.67 2.36
N LYS A 44 -1.32 12.79 3.45
CA LYS A 44 -2.74 13.17 3.41
C LYS A 44 -2.95 14.57 2.86
N ILE A 45 -2.06 15.52 3.13
CA ILE A 45 -2.10 16.84 2.52
C ILE A 45 -2.01 16.73 0.99
N GLN A 46 -1.12 15.89 0.46
CA GLN A 46 -1.00 15.67 -0.98
C GLN A 46 -2.26 15.00 -1.56
N MET A 47 -2.80 14.02 -0.87
CA MET A 47 -4.06 13.37 -1.29
C MET A 47 -5.21 14.38 -1.39
N HIS A 48 -5.35 15.30 -0.43
CA HIS A 48 -6.38 16.34 -0.48
C HIS A 48 -6.23 17.28 -1.68
N LYS A 49 -5.03 17.59 -2.11
CA LYS A 49 -4.80 18.39 -3.32
C LYS A 49 -5.36 17.73 -4.58
N VAL A 50 -5.25 16.40 -4.65
CA VAL A 50 -5.78 15.60 -5.76
C VAL A 50 -7.32 15.58 -5.75
N THR A 51 -7.91 15.30 -4.60
CA THR A 51 -9.37 15.14 -4.46
C THR A 51 -10.14 16.46 -4.54
N LYS A 52 -9.51 17.58 -4.22
CA LYS A 52 -10.10 18.92 -4.33
C LYS A 52 -10.04 19.53 -5.73
N SER A 53 -9.37 18.89 -6.66
CA SER A 53 -9.35 19.34 -8.05
C SER A 53 -10.79 19.42 -8.58
N LYS A 54 -11.21 20.60 -9.08
CA LYS A 54 -12.56 20.85 -9.60
C LYS A 54 -12.98 19.90 -10.72
N ASN A 55 -12.03 19.21 -11.34
CA ASN A 55 -12.26 18.30 -12.46
C ASN A 55 -12.28 16.82 -12.02
N PHE A 56 -12.09 16.53 -10.74
CA PHE A 56 -12.07 15.14 -10.27
C PHE A 56 -13.50 14.63 -10.01
N LYS A 57 -13.97 13.72 -10.88
CA LYS A 57 -15.34 13.18 -10.84
C LYS A 57 -15.43 11.76 -10.22
N GLY A 58 -14.35 11.24 -9.66
CA GLY A 58 -14.27 9.84 -9.25
C GLY A 58 -14.17 9.60 -7.75
N ASP A 59 -14.59 10.53 -6.89
CA ASP A 59 -14.33 10.50 -5.45
C ASP A 59 -14.85 9.23 -4.77
N GLU A 60 -16.08 8.81 -5.03
CA GLU A 60 -16.67 7.59 -4.45
C GLU A 60 -15.93 6.32 -4.89
N LYS A 61 -15.58 6.22 -6.17
CA LYS A 61 -14.80 5.10 -6.70
C LYS A 61 -13.39 5.07 -6.12
N LEU A 62 -12.77 6.23 -5.96
CA LEU A 62 -11.45 6.35 -5.35
C LEU A 62 -11.45 5.86 -3.90
N LYS A 63 -12.47 6.23 -3.13
CA LYS A 63 -12.63 5.74 -1.75
C LYS A 63 -12.74 4.23 -1.69
N LYS A 64 -13.53 3.62 -2.57
CA LYS A 64 -13.67 2.16 -2.65
C LYS A 64 -12.35 1.48 -3.01
N LEU A 65 -11.63 2.00 -3.99
CA LEU A 65 -10.32 1.49 -4.38
C LEU A 65 -9.31 1.62 -3.24
N PHE A 66 -9.32 2.74 -2.52
CA PHE A 66 -8.45 2.93 -1.35
C PHE A 66 -8.73 1.90 -0.25
N LEU A 67 -10.00 1.65 0.06
CA LEU A 67 -10.38 0.64 1.06
C LEU A 67 -9.96 -0.77 0.64
N SER A 68 -10.13 -1.11 -0.63
CA SER A 68 -9.67 -2.39 -1.19
C SER A 68 -8.15 -2.52 -1.09
N LEU A 69 -7.42 -1.45 -1.40
CA LEU A 69 -5.97 -1.42 -1.29
C LEU A 69 -5.50 -1.61 0.16
N LYS A 70 -6.15 -0.93 1.10
CA LYS A 70 -5.86 -1.08 2.52
C LYS A 70 -6.14 -2.50 3.01
N GLU A 71 -7.22 -3.12 2.56
CA GLU A 71 -7.54 -4.51 2.90
C GLU A 71 -6.46 -5.48 2.40
N ILE A 72 -6.02 -5.35 1.15
CA ILE A 72 -4.93 -6.17 0.60
C ILE A 72 -3.63 -5.96 1.38
N ASN A 73 -3.28 -4.73 1.69
CA ASN A 73 -2.09 -4.43 2.49
C ASN A 73 -2.17 -4.99 3.90
N ALA A 74 -3.35 -5.00 4.52
CA ALA A 74 -3.56 -5.61 5.82
C ALA A 74 -3.39 -7.14 5.78
N LYS A 75 -3.87 -7.80 4.72
CA LYS A 75 -3.62 -9.23 4.50
C LYS A 75 -2.14 -9.52 4.30
N LEU A 76 -1.45 -8.71 3.50
CA LEU A 76 0.01 -8.82 3.30
C LEU A 76 0.78 -8.67 4.61
N TRP A 77 0.37 -7.74 5.45
CA TRP A 77 0.98 -7.57 6.78
C TRP A 77 0.96 -8.87 7.58
N VAL A 78 -0.19 -9.53 7.65
CA VAL A 78 -0.34 -10.79 8.38
C VAL A 78 0.49 -11.91 7.74
N VAL A 79 0.42 -12.06 6.42
CA VAL A 79 1.17 -13.09 5.69
C VAL A 79 2.68 -12.92 5.86
N GLU A 80 3.17 -11.69 5.77
CA GLU A 80 4.60 -11.40 5.96
C GLU A 80 5.06 -11.66 7.39
N ASP A 81 4.23 -11.34 8.38
CA ASP A 81 4.54 -11.63 9.79
C ASP A 81 4.55 -13.14 10.06
N ASP A 82 3.57 -13.86 9.56
CA ASP A 82 3.51 -15.33 9.66
C ASP A 82 4.71 -16.01 8.99
N LYS A 83 5.17 -15.50 7.85
CA LYS A 83 6.41 -15.97 7.20
C LYS A 83 7.63 -15.77 8.10
N ARG A 84 7.71 -14.64 8.78
CA ARG A 84 8.80 -14.37 9.73
C ARG A 84 8.77 -15.31 10.93
N ILE A 85 7.58 -15.69 11.38
CA ILE A 85 7.42 -16.71 12.43
C ILE A 85 7.91 -18.06 11.93
N CYS A 86 7.57 -18.46 10.70
CA CYS A 86 8.12 -19.68 10.11
C CYS A 86 9.65 -19.65 10.03
N GLU A 87 10.23 -18.53 9.61
CA GLU A 87 11.69 -18.35 9.56
C GLU A 87 12.31 -18.52 10.96
N LYS A 88 11.74 -17.89 11.97
CA LYS A 88 12.19 -17.98 13.37
C LYS A 88 12.20 -19.42 13.88
N ASN A 89 11.21 -20.21 13.48
CA ASN A 89 11.03 -21.60 13.90
C ASN A 89 11.68 -22.60 12.94
N SER A 90 12.37 -22.14 11.90
CA SER A 90 12.94 -22.98 10.83
C SER A 90 11.89 -23.91 10.19
N ASP A 91 10.63 -23.43 10.09
CA ASP A 91 9.51 -24.12 9.46
C ASP A 91 9.40 -23.70 8.00
N PHE A 92 9.96 -24.51 7.11
CA PHE A 92 9.96 -24.28 5.65
C PHE A 92 9.08 -25.28 4.92
N GLY A 93 8.15 -25.91 5.63
CA GLY A 93 7.23 -26.90 5.09
C GLY A 93 6.03 -26.28 4.36
N GLU A 94 4.92 -27.01 4.39
CA GLU A 94 3.69 -26.67 3.65
C GLU A 94 3.13 -25.29 4.02
N LYS A 95 3.14 -24.93 5.30
CA LYS A 95 2.67 -23.64 5.79
C LYS A 95 3.48 -22.48 5.17
N PHE A 96 4.79 -22.56 5.18
CA PHE A 96 5.69 -21.57 4.59
C PHE A 96 5.46 -21.43 3.08
N ILE A 97 5.27 -22.56 2.38
CA ILE A 97 4.99 -22.57 0.94
C ILE A 97 3.68 -21.86 0.64
N LYS A 98 2.60 -22.11 1.37
CA LYS A 98 1.31 -21.45 1.20
C LYS A 98 1.42 -19.93 1.44
N LEU A 99 2.08 -19.52 2.50
CA LEU A 99 2.31 -18.11 2.81
C LEU A 99 3.11 -17.42 1.70
N SER A 100 4.17 -18.05 1.21
CA SER A 100 5.00 -17.53 0.13
C SER A 100 4.22 -17.38 -1.18
N ARG A 101 3.35 -18.32 -1.50
CA ARG A 101 2.45 -18.22 -2.66
C ARG A 101 1.46 -17.06 -2.50
N ASN A 102 0.88 -16.87 -1.32
CA ASN A 102 -0.04 -15.78 -1.04
C ASN A 102 0.59 -14.41 -1.25
N VAL A 103 1.87 -14.24 -0.95
CA VAL A 103 2.57 -12.96 -1.16
C VAL A 103 2.46 -12.49 -2.61
N HIS A 104 2.77 -13.34 -3.58
CA HIS A 104 2.72 -12.88 -4.98
C HIS A 104 1.29 -12.72 -5.50
N PHE A 105 0.33 -13.55 -5.08
CA PHE A 105 -1.08 -13.36 -5.43
C PHE A 105 -1.63 -12.03 -4.89
N LEU A 106 -1.38 -11.73 -3.63
CA LEU A 106 -1.82 -10.49 -3.02
C LEU A 106 -1.12 -9.26 -3.62
N ASN A 107 0.16 -9.37 -3.95
CA ASN A 107 0.88 -8.29 -4.64
C ASN A 107 0.36 -8.06 -6.06
N ASP A 108 -0.09 -9.10 -6.76
CA ASP A 108 -0.73 -8.96 -8.07
C ASP A 108 -2.05 -8.20 -7.97
N GLU A 109 -2.89 -8.53 -6.99
CA GLU A 109 -4.13 -7.80 -6.71
C GLU A 109 -3.85 -6.34 -6.33
N ARG A 110 -2.86 -6.12 -5.47
CA ARG A 110 -2.41 -4.79 -5.08
C ARG A 110 -1.99 -3.95 -6.30
N SER A 111 -1.23 -4.53 -7.21
CA SER A 111 -0.79 -3.86 -8.44
C SER A 111 -1.97 -3.48 -9.35
N LYS A 112 -2.98 -4.35 -9.47
CA LYS A 112 -4.19 -4.08 -10.24
C LYS A 112 -4.96 -2.89 -9.65
N ILE A 113 -5.14 -2.85 -8.34
CA ILE A 113 -5.84 -1.75 -7.67
C ILE A 113 -5.07 -0.44 -7.85
N LYS A 114 -3.76 -0.45 -7.70
CA LYS A 114 -2.91 0.74 -7.93
C LYS A 114 -3.03 1.24 -9.37
N LEU A 115 -3.05 0.35 -10.35
CA LEU A 115 -3.25 0.71 -11.75
C LEU A 115 -4.64 1.32 -11.99
N GLU A 116 -5.70 0.76 -11.41
CA GLU A 116 -7.04 1.33 -11.48
C GLU A 116 -7.10 2.74 -10.88
N ILE A 117 -6.44 2.97 -9.75
CA ILE A 117 -6.30 4.29 -9.14
C ILE A 117 -5.58 5.25 -10.10
N ASN A 118 -4.48 4.83 -10.69
CA ASN A 118 -3.73 5.65 -11.65
C ASN A 118 -4.57 6.02 -12.87
N ASN A 119 -5.34 5.09 -13.38
CA ASN A 119 -6.24 5.35 -14.52
C ASN A 119 -7.41 6.26 -14.13
N LEU A 120 -8.00 6.06 -12.96
CA LEU A 120 -9.10 6.90 -12.47
C LEU A 120 -8.68 8.35 -12.24
N THR A 121 -7.48 8.54 -11.72
CA THR A 121 -6.92 9.87 -11.40
C THR A 121 -6.14 10.50 -12.55
N ASP A 122 -6.07 9.83 -13.67
CA ASP A 122 -5.25 10.23 -14.83
C ASP A 122 -3.80 10.54 -14.43
N SER A 123 -3.23 9.63 -13.64
CA SER A 123 -1.85 9.77 -13.16
C SER A 123 -0.86 9.77 -14.33
N LYS A 124 -0.02 10.80 -14.39
CA LYS A 124 1.05 10.89 -15.40
C LYS A 124 2.06 9.77 -15.24
N ILE A 125 2.34 9.38 -14.01
CA ILE A 125 3.27 8.30 -13.68
C ILE A 125 2.46 7.03 -13.42
N LYS A 126 2.84 5.93 -14.08
CA LYS A 126 2.21 4.61 -13.91
C LYS A 126 3.31 3.56 -13.78
N GLU A 127 3.19 2.73 -12.75
CA GLU A 127 4.09 1.60 -12.57
C GLU A 127 3.79 0.52 -13.62
N VAL A 128 4.83 0.03 -14.27
CA VAL A 128 4.75 -1.09 -15.22
C VAL A 128 5.37 -2.32 -14.57
N LYS A 129 4.65 -3.43 -14.61
CA LYS A 129 5.13 -4.73 -14.13
C LYS A 129 5.09 -5.75 -15.24
N GLN A 130 6.12 -6.59 -15.28
CA GLN A 130 6.21 -7.70 -16.21
C GLN A 130 6.78 -8.91 -15.47
N TYR A 131 5.92 -9.88 -15.24
CA TYR A 131 6.27 -11.13 -14.57
C TYR A 131 5.93 -12.33 -15.46
N THR A 132 6.52 -13.47 -15.13
CA THR A 132 6.13 -14.75 -15.74
C THR A 132 4.65 -15.02 -15.49
N SER A 133 3.91 -15.39 -16.53
CA SER A 133 2.51 -15.81 -16.42
C SER A 133 2.39 -17.16 -15.70
N TYR A 134 1.35 -17.34 -14.95
CA TYR A 134 1.06 -18.59 -14.25
C TYR A 134 -0.43 -18.91 -14.24
#